data_d6b180e529fa41ab06f57b298a0862ee
#
_entry.id   d6b180e529fa41ab06f57b298a0862ee
#
_cell.length_a   1.000
_cell.length_b   1.000
_cell.length_c   1.000
_cell.angle_alpha   90.00
_cell.angle_beta   90.00
_cell.angle_gamma   90.00
#
_symmetry.space_group_name_H-M   'P 1'
#
loop_
_entity.id
_entity.type
_entity.pdbx_description
1 polymer ?
#
loop_
_entity_poly.entity_id
_entity_poly.type
_entity_poly.pdbx_seq_one_letter_code
_entity_poly.pdbx_strand_id
1 'polypeptide(L)'
;MKKLILLIVAACMTCTAAFAQTVKPFKEGERAVFLGNSITDGGHYHSYIWLYYMTRFPDMPIRVFNGGIGGDTAYDMNKRLDGDIFAMKPSVLMVTFGMNDSGYFE
;
A
#
# COMPACT_ATOMS: atom_id res chain seq x y z
N MET A 1 -0.86 -46.18 0.95
CA MET A 1 -1.72 -44.99 0.81
C MET A 1 -1.56 -43.98 1.93
N LYS A 2 -1.66 -44.36 3.22
CA LYS A 2 -1.52 -43.41 4.35
C LYS A 2 -0.18 -42.67 4.36
N LYS A 3 0.95 -43.32 4.04
CA LYS A 3 2.28 -42.68 3.97
C LYS A 3 2.40 -41.71 2.79
N LEU A 4 1.74 -42.00 1.66
CA LEU A 4 1.73 -41.13 0.50
C LEU A 4 0.91 -39.84 0.75
N ILE A 5 -0.24 -39.98 1.40
CA ILE A 5 -1.09 -38.85 1.80
C ILE A 5 -0.35 -37.97 2.80
N LEU A 6 0.37 -38.55 3.76
CA LEU A 6 1.16 -37.80 4.73
C LEU A 6 2.30 -37.00 4.07
N LEU A 7 2.96 -37.58 3.06
CA LEU A 7 4.00 -36.91 2.27
C LEU A 7 3.45 -35.76 1.43
N ILE A 8 2.26 -35.92 0.83
CA ILE A 8 1.61 -34.87 0.05
C ILE A 8 1.18 -33.69 0.97
N VAL A 9 0.61 -34.00 2.13
CA VAL A 9 0.22 -32.96 3.12
C VAL A 9 1.43 -32.22 3.65
N ALA A 10 2.53 -32.91 3.95
CA ALA A 10 3.79 -32.29 4.39
C ALA A 10 4.39 -31.39 3.28
N ALA A 11 4.38 -31.82 2.02
CA ALA A 11 4.84 -31.04 0.88
C ALA A 11 3.98 -29.79 0.64
N CYS A 12 2.67 -29.86 0.80
CA CYS A 12 1.77 -28.70 0.72
C CYS A 12 2.01 -27.71 1.86
N MET A 13 2.29 -28.17 3.08
CA MET A 13 2.59 -27.28 4.22
C MET A 13 3.93 -26.54 4.07
N THR A 14 4.91 -27.14 3.42
CA THR A 14 6.22 -26.50 3.16
C THR A 14 6.14 -25.47 2.04
N CYS A 15 5.22 -25.64 1.08
CA CYS A 15 5.03 -24.68 -0.02
C CYS A 15 4.39 -23.34 0.43
N THR A 16 3.59 -23.35 1.49
CA THR A 16 2.95 -22.13 2.00
C THR A 16 3.90 -21.22 2.78
N ALA A 17 4.98 -21.75 3.32
CA ALA A 17 5.98 -20.97 4.04
C ALA A 17 6.92 -20.15 3.12
N ALA A 18 6.99 -20.49 1.82
CA ALA A 18 7.92 -19.87 0.87
C ALA A 18 7.44 -18.51 0.33
N PHE A 19 6.20 -18.11 0.58
CA PHE A 19 5.62 -16.85 0.06
C PHE A 19 5.33 -15.78 1.13
N ALA A 20 5.83 -15.95 2.34
CA ALA A 20 5.78 -14.89 3.33
C ALA A 20 6.75 -13.77 2.93
N GLN A 21 6.29 -12.88 2.05
CA GLN A 21 7.01 -11.68 1.68
C GLN A 21 7.12 -10.79 2.92
N THR A 22 8.31 -10.65 3.47
CA THR A 22 8.55 -9.73 4.60
C THR A 22 8.37 -8.31 4.10
N VAL A 23 7.29 -7.66 4.51
CA VAL A 23 7.08 -6.23 4.25
C VAL A 23 8.15 -5.47 5.02
N LYS A 24 9.01 -4.76 4.30
CA LYS A 24 10.02 -3.91 4.94
C LYS A 24 9.34 -2.68 5.55
N PRO A 25 9.67 -2.31 6.79
CA PRO A 25 9.18 -1.06 7.38
C PRO A 25 9.74 0.14 6.61
N PHE A 26 9.10 1.30 6.76
CA PHE A 26 9.66 2.55 6.28
C PHE A 26 11.00 2.85 6.95
N LYS A 27 11.89 3.51 6.21
CA LYS A 27 13.19 3.94 6.69
C LYS A 27 13.16 5.42 7.04
N GLU A 28 14.14 5.86 7.82
CA GLU A 28 14.34 7.27 8.13
C GLU A 28 14.39 8.13 6.86
N GLY A 29 13.70 9.26 6.90
CA GLY A 29 13.67 10.25 5.82
C GLY A 29 12.81 9.87 4.61
N GLU A 30 12.16 8.69 4.61
CA GLU A 30 11.29 8.31 3.50
C GLU A 30 10.09 9.25 3.37
N ARG A 31 9.72 9.44 2.10
CA ARG A 31 8.58 10.23 1.67
C ARG A 31 7.55 9.27 1.07
N ALA A 32 6.59 8.86 1.88
CA ALA A 32 5.52 7.96 1.49
C ALA A 32 4.34 8.77 0.92
N VAL A 33 4.06 8.62 -0.35
CA VAL A 33 2.88 9.21 -1.00
C VAL A 33 1.83 8.12 -1.18
N PHE A 34 0.62 8.39 -0.71
CA PHE A 34 -0.53 7.51 -0.85
C PHE A 34 -1.42 8.04 -1.96
N LEU A 35 -1.36 7.39 -3.11
CA LEU A 35 -2.18 7.70 -4.29
C LEU A 35 -3.45 6.85 -4.24
N GLY A 36 -4.60 7.48 -4.39
CA GLY A 36 -5.86 6.78 -4.34
C GLY A 36 -7.07 7.65 -4.65
N ASN A 37 -8.24 7.08 -4.39
CA ASN A 37 -9.54 7.73 -4.56
C ASN A 37 -10.04 8.38 -3.23
N SER A 38 -11.36 8.46 -3.06
CA SER A 38 -12.00 9.05 -1.87
C SER A 38 -11.58 8.40 -0.54
N ILE A 39 -11.26 7.11 -0.52
CA ILE A 39 -10.80 6.40 0.68
C ILE A 39 -9.44 6.96 1.14
N THR A 40 -8.56 7.25 0.21
CA THR A 40 -7.27 7.88 0.48
C THR A 40 -7.43 9.37 0.76
N ASP A 41 -8.25 10.08 -0.01
CA ASP A 41 -8.54 11.50 0.16
C ASP A 41 -9.04 11.82 1.58
N GLY A 42 -9.89 10.96 2.14
CA GLY A 42 -10.40 11.06 3.51
C GLY A 42 -9.34 11.07 4.62
N GLY A 43 -8.12 10.68 4.33
CA GLY A 43 -6.96 10.91 5.20
C GLY A 43 -6.81 9.98 6.40
N HIS A 44 -7.67 8.97 6.57
CA HIS A 44 -7.71 8.21 7.82
C HIS A 44 -6.56 7.21 7.94
N TYR A 45 -6.46 6.24 7.04
CA TYR A 45 -5.54 5.11 7.24
C TYR A 45 -4.06 5.51 7.19
N HIS A 46 -3.67 6.38 6.27
CA HIS A 46 -2.28 6.82 6.19
C HIS A 46 -1.88 7.79 7.32
N SER A 47 -2.84 8.52 7.88
CA SER A 47 -2.61 9.32 9.09
C SER A 47 -2.33 8.44 10.31
N TYR A 48 -3.02 7.30 10.44
CA TYR A 48 -2.72 6.32 11.49
C TYR A 48 -1.35 5.66 11.31
N ILE A 49 -0.96 5.38 10.07
CA ILE A 49 0.40 4.88 9.76
C ILE A 49 1.44 5.91 10.18
N TRP A 50 1.24 7.18 9.81
CA TRP A 50 2.14 8.26 10.20
C TRP A 50 2.23 8.41 11.72
N LEU A 51 1.09 8.44 12.42
CA LEU A 51 1.03 8.53 13.88
C LEU A 51 1.76 7.36 14.55
N TYR A 52 1.61 6.15 14.03
CA TYR A 52 2.32 4.97 14.52
C TYR A 52 3.84 5.17 14.45
N TYR A 53 4.36 5.63 13.31
CA TYR A 53 5.79 5.88 13.16
C TYR A 53 6.29 7.01 14.04
N MET A 54 5.55 8.11 14.14
CA MET A 54 5.90 9.25 14.98
C MET A 54 5.97 8.89 16.47
N THR A 55 5.12 7.98 16.92
CA THR A 55 5.05 7.59 18.34
C THR A 55 5.98 6.44 18.68
N ARG A 56 6.21 5.52 17.76
CA ARG A 56 7.03 4.32 18.01
C ARG A 56 8.48 4.49 17.62
N PHE A 57 8.77 5.35 16.65
CA PHE A 57 10.10 5.58 16.11
C PHE A 57 10.39 7.07 15.98
N PRO A 58 10.37 7.84 17.10
CA PRO A 58 10.51 9.30 17.08
C PRO A 58 11.83 9.78 16.47
N ASP A 59 12.88 8.97 16.60
CA ASP A 59 14.21 9.26 16.05
C ASP A 59 14.37 8.86 14.58
N MET A 60 13.32 8.33 13.96
CA MET A 60 13.28 7.89 12.57
C MET A 60 12.12 8.56 11.82
N PRO A 61 12.18 9.86 11.57
CA PRO A 61 11.09 10.60 10.98
C PRO A 61 10.83 10.17 9.54
N ILE A 62 9.57 9.93 9.23
CA ILE A 62 9.05 9.76 7.87
C ILE A 62 8.10 10.89 7.52
N ARG A 63 7.89 11.14 6.24
CA ARG A 63 6.89 12.08 5.74
C ARG A 63 5.80 11.32 4.99
N VAL A 64 4.57 11.62 5.30
CA VAL A 64 3.40 11.01 4.67
C VAL A 64 2.62 12.09 3.93
N PHE A 65 2.27 11.81 2.69
CA PHE A 65 1.53 12.72 1.82
C PHE A 65 0.26 12.04 1.33
N ASN A 66 -0.84 12.79 1.39
CA ASN A 66 -2.11 12.38 0.82
C ASN A 66 -2.16 12.78 -0.65
N GLY A 67 -2.19 11.79 -1.52
CA GLY A 67 -2.38 11.92 -2.97
C GLY A 67 -3.74 11.40 -3.44
N GLY A 68 -4.71 11.28 -2.54
CA GLY A 68 -6.07 10.88 -2.87
C GLY A 68 -6.90 12.00 -3.50
N ILE A 69 -7.77 11.65 -4.43
CA ILE A 69 -8.84 12.51 -4.96
C ILE A 69 -10.11 11.69 -5.06
N GLY A 70 -11.21 12.22 -4.51
CA GLY A 70 -12.52 11.57 -4.56
C GLY A 70 -12.97 11.30 -6.00
N GLY A 71 -13.42 10.08 -6.27
CA GLY A 71 -13.92 9.68 -7.59
C GLY A 71 -12.86 9.19 -8.58
N ASP A 72 -11.57 9.35 -8.29
CA ASP A 72 -10.49 8.94 -9.20
C ASP A 72 -10.57 7.46 -9.56
N THR A 73 -10.41 7.20 -10.84
CA THR A 73 -10.13 5.89 -11.44
C THR A 73 -8.63 5.71 -11.63
N ALA A 74 -8.18 4.51 -12.00
CA ALA A 74 -6.79 4.27 -12.38
C ALA A 74 -6.33 5.19 -13.52
N TYR A 75 -7.22 5.49 -14.47
CA TYR A 75 -6.96 6.40 -15.57
C TYR A 75 -6.72 7.85 -15.10
N ASP A 76 -7.54 8.35 -14.18
CA ASP A 76 -7.41 9.70 -13.63
C ASP A 76 -6.12 9.83 -12.80
N MET A 77 -5.82 8.83 -11.99
CA MET A 77 -4.56 8.77 -11.23
C MET A 77 -3.34 8.80 -12.14
N ASN A 78 -3.39 8.06 -13.26
CA ASN A 78 -2.28 8.04 -14.23
C ASN A 78 -2.06 9.41 -14.88
N LYS A 79 -3.12 10.14 -15.19
CA LYS A 79 -3.00 11.49 -15.78
C LYS A 79 -2.27 12.50 -14.90
N ARG A 80 -2.40 12.37 -13.58
CA ARG A 80 -1.81 13.32 -12.63
C ARG A 80 -0.52 12.85 -11.96
N LEU A 81 0.03 11.69 -12.37
CA LEU A 81 1.25 11.16 -11.80
C LEU A 81 2.41 12.15 -11.86
N ASP A 82 2.70 12.70 -13.03
CA ASP A 82 3.86 13.57 -13.22
C ASP A 82 3.69 14.93 -12.55
N GLY A 83 2.52 15.56 -12.70
CA GLY A 83 2.27 16.90 -12.20
C GLY A 83 2.06 16.97 -10.69
N ASP A 84 1.33 16.01 -10.13
CA ASP A 84 0.95 16.05 -8.72
C ASP A 84 1.81 15.13 -7.86
N ILE A 85 1.90 13.86 -8.24
CA ILE A 85 2.47 12.81 -7.38
C ILE A 85 3.99 12.87 -7.37
N PHE A 86 4.61 12.87 -8.53
CA PHE A 86 6.08 12.91 -8.62
C PHE A 86 6.66 14.28 -8.21
N ALA A 87 5.86 15.35 -8.28
CA ALA A 87 6.22 16.64 -7.70
C ALA A 87 6.44 16.58 -6.18
N MET A 88 5.77 15.65 -5.48
CA MET A 88 5.98 15.39 -4.05
C MET A 88 7.29 14.64 -3.77
N LYS A 89 8.01 14.18 -4.80
CA LYS A 89 9.28 13.43 -4.73
C LYS A 89 9.17 12.19 -3.82
N PRO A 90 8.28 11.24 -4.11
CA PRO A 90 8.12 10.04 -3.29
C PRO A 90 9.36 9.17 -3.34
N SER A 91 9.78 8.64 -2.18
CA SER A 91 10.68 7.49 -2.11
C SER A 91 9.89 6.18 -2.07
N VAL A 92 8.65 6.25 -1.59
CA VAL A 92 7.68 5.15 -1.59
C VAL A 92 6.36 5.66 -2.12
N LEU A 93 5.79 4.97 -3.10
CA LEU A 93 4.47 5.23 -3.63
C LEU A 93 3.55 4.03 -3.35
N MET A 94 2.48 4.28 -2.62
CA MET A 94 1.42 3.31 -2.37
C MET A 94 0.21 3.69 -3.21
N VAL A 95 -0.28 2.75 -4.01
CA VAL A 95 -1.37 2.99 -4.98
C VAL A 95 -2.55 2.11 -4.66
N THR A 96 -3.72 2.72 -4.53
CA THR A 96 -5.00 2.03 -4.32
C THR A 96 -6.04 2.51 -5.32
N PHE A 97 -6.60 1.61 -6.11
CA PHE A 97 -7.65 1.90 -7.09
C PHE A 97 -8.56 0.69 -7.30
N GLY A 98 -9.55 0.81 -8.17
CA GLY A 98 -10.43 -0.28 -8.60
C GLY A 98 -11.91 -0.05 -8.28
N MET A 99 -12.24 0.59 -7.16
CA MET A 99 -13.63 0.80 -6.76
C MET A 99 -14.42 1.61 -7.80
N ASN A 100 -13.86 2.73 -8.26
CA ASN A 100 -14.50 3.59 -9.25
C ASN A 100 -14.33 3.07 -10.69
N ASP A 101 -13.33 2.21 -10.92
CA ASP A 101 -13.04 1.60 -12.22
C ASP A 101 -14.08 0.55 -12.61
N SER A 102 -14.84 0.04 -11.66
CA SER A 102 -15.82 -1.03 -11.88
C SER A 102 -17.17 -0.56 -12.45
N GLY A 103 -17.36 0.72 -12.76
CA GLY A 103 -18.66 1.26 -13.20
C GLY A 103 -19.73 1.25 -12.10
N TYR A 104 -19.32 1.42 -10.86
CA TYR A 104 -20.21 1.34 -9.69
C TYR A 104 -21.41 2.29 -9.74
N PHE A 105 -21.34 3.34 -10.55
CA PHE A 105 -22.36 4.36 -10.68
C PHE A 105 -23.12 4.32 -12.04
N GLU A 106 -22.93 3.31 -12.86
CA GLU A 106 -23.67 3.10 -14.11
C GLU A 106 -24.92 2.21 -13.92
#